data_3439385f805f7b2736918f75bc50cac7
#
_entry.id   3439385f805f7b2736918f75bc50cac7
#
_cell.length_a   1.000
_cell.length_b   1.000
_cell.length_c   1.000
_cell.angle_alpha   90.00
_cell.angle_beta   90.00
_cell.angle_gamma   90.00
#
_symmetry.space_group_name_H-M   'P 1'
#
loop_
_entity.id
_entity.type
_entity.pdbx_description
1 polymer ?
#
loop_
_entity_poly.entity_id
_entity_poly.type
_entity_poly.pdbx_seq_one_letter_code
_entity_poly.pdbx_strand_id
1 'polypeptide(L)'
;ATSTPDFYAPGSGCVLQEKMGFNEIGALDIRVQCSGFIYGLSIAEQYIRTGNFKNILLIGAEVQSTAMNLTDEGRDTAIIFGDGSGAAIISATEENKGILSTHMHSEGKYLKELWLEAPASNAGHPRITREVLDEGKQYLKMNGKEVFRHAITRFPEVINEALEANNLTSENIDLLIPHQANLRITQMVQKRLS
;
A
#
# COMPACT_ATOMS: atom_id res chain seq x y z
N ALA A 1 -1.72 8.18 -1.06
CA ALA A 1 -0.82 7.05 -0.86
C ALA A 1 -0.33 6.54 -2.21
N THR A 2 0.97 6.59 -2.45
CA THR A 2 1.56 6.06 -3.68
C THR A 2 3.02 5.66 -3.47
N SER A 3 3.48 4.63 -4.16
CA SER A 3 4.91 4.28 -4.30
C SER A 3 5.49 4.74 -5.64
N THR A 4 4.65 5.20 -6.55
CA THR A 4 4.98 5.63 -7.92
C THR A 4 4.54 7.07 -8.16
N PRO A 5 5.12 8.06 -7.44
CA PRO A 5 4.70 9.45 -7.53
C PRO A 5 5.01 10.04 -8.92
N ASP A 6 4.23 11.03 -9.35
CA ASP A 6 4.45 11.78 -10.60
C ASP A 6 5.84 12.41 -10.67
N PHE A 7 6.28 12.97 -9.55
CA PHE A 7 7.57 13.64 -9.39
C PHE A 7 8.24 13.18 -8.10
N TYR A 8 9.55 13.24 -8.05
CA TYR A 8 10.29 12.99 -6.83
C TYR A 8 10.05 14.11 -5.79
N ALA A 9 9.79 15.32 -6.26
CA ALA A 9 9.34 16.50 -5.54
C ALA A 9 8.71 17.49 -6.53
N PRO A 10 7.58 18.13 -6.19
CA PRO A 10 6.80 17.99 -4.97
C PRO A 10 6.03 16.67 -4.89
N GLY A 11 5.35 16.43 -3.75
CA GLY A 11 4.52 15.26 -3.57
C GLY A 11 3.27 15.25 -4.46
N SER A 12 2.74 14.06 -4.76
CA SER A 12 1.57 13.88 -5.64
C SER A 12 0.30 14.52 -5.10
N GLY A 13 0.19 14.69 -3.77
CA GLY A 13 -0.95 15.37 -3.15
C GLY A 13 -1.11 16.83 -3.61
N CYS A 14 -0.01 17.55 -3.77
CA CYS A 14 -0.04 18.94 -4.30
C CYS A 14 -0.43 18.96 -5.79
N VAL A 15 0.07 17.98 -6.57
CA VAL A 15 -0.28 17.86 -7.99
C VAL A 15 -1.77 17.59 -8.16
N LEU A 16 -2.32 16.71 -7.31
CA LEU A 16 -3.74 16.39 -7.30
C LEU A 16 -4.59 17.60 -6.90
N GLN A 17 -4.20 18.32 -5.85
CA GLN A 17 -4.89 19.52 -5.37
C GLN A 17 -5.07 20.53 -6.50
N GLU A 18 -4.01 20.81 -7.25
CA GLU A 18 -4.04 21.72 -8.40
C GLU A 18 -4.95 21.19 -9.53
N LYS A 19 -4.78 19.93 -9.91
CA LYS A 19 -5.59 19.31 -10.99
C LYS A 19 -7.09 19.26 -10.66
N MET A 20 -7.45 19.11 -9.41
CA MET A 20 -8.85 19.09 -8.95
C MET A 20 -9.43 20.49 -8.78
N GLY A 21 -8.63 21.54 -8.90
CA GLY A 21 -9.06 22.92 -8.68
C GLY A 21 -9.48 23.19 -7.24
N PHE A 22 -8.93 22.46 -6.28
CA PHE A 22 -9.19 22.71 -4.87
C PHE A 22 -8.51 24.01 -4.43
N ASN A 23 -9.19 24.76 -3.56
CA ASN A 23 -8.58 25.88 -2.86
C ASN A 23 -7.41 25.39 -2.00
N GLU A 24 -6.76 26.28 -1.29
CA GLU A 24 -5.71 25.94 -0.35
C GLU A 24 -6.22 24.94 0.70
N ILE A 25 -5.70 23.74 0.66
CA ILE A 25 -6.02 22.62 1.57
C ILE A 25 -4.73 21.91 1.99
N GLY A 26 -4.77 21.18 3.11
CA GLY A 26 -3.69 20.29 3.49
C GLY A 26 -3.56 19.12 2.52
N ALA A 27 -2.34 18.82 2.07
CA ALA A 27 -2.00 17.66 1.28
C ALA A 27 -0.88 16.87 1.97
N LEU A 28 -1.08 15.58 2.17
CA LEU A 28 -0.14 14.68 2.82
C LEU A 28 0.14 13.49 1.91
N ASP A 29 1.39 13.25 1.61
CA ASP A 29 1.83 12.09 0.83
C ASP A 29 2.33 10.98 1.75
N ILE A 30 1.85 9.76 1.52
CA ILE A 30 2.20 8.57 2.27
C ILE A 30 2.82 7.56 1.31
N ARG A 31 3.98 7.00 1.69
CA ARG A 31 4.63 5.95 0.93
C ARG A 31 4.86 4.71 1.79
N VAL A 32 3.90 3.80 1.78
CA VAL A 32 3.93 2.52 2.49
C VAL A 32 3.52 1.38 1.53
N GLN A 33 3.88 1.52 0.26
CA GLN A 33 3.61 0.56 -0.81
C GLN A 33 2.18 -0.02 -0.74
N CYS A 34 2.01 -1.34 -0.86
CA CYS A 34 0.71 -2.02 -0.87
C CYS A 34 -0.15 -1.76 0.37
N SER A 35 0.43 -1.38 1.50
CA SER A 35 -0.29 -1.06 2.73
C SER A 35 -0.73 0.41 2.82
N GLY A 36 -0.36 1.25 1.84
CA GLY A 36 -0.54 2.70 1.90
C GLY A 36 -1.96 3.15 2.17
N PHE A 37 -2.97 2.48 1.59
CA PHE A 37 -4.37 2.82 1.82
C PHE A 37 -4.80 2.57 3.28
N ILE A 38 -4.37 1.46 3.89
CA ILE A 38 -4.67 1.14 5.30
C ILE A 38 -3.98 2.11 6.26
N TYR A 39 -2.71 2.44 6.01
CA TYR A 39 -2.03 3.50 6.77
C TYR A 39 -2.71 4.85 6.60
N GLY A 40 -3.18 5.16 5.39
CA GLY A 40 -3.96 6.37 5.11
C GLY A 40 -5.28 6.42 5.87
N LEU A 41 -6.00 5.29 5.98
CA LEU A 41 -7.21 5.18 6.80
C LEU A 41 -6.92 5.44 8.27
N SER A 42 -5.84 4.86 8.81
CA SER A 42 -5.43 5.09 10.20
C SER A 42 -5.13 6.56 10.49
N ILE A 43 -4.40 7.23 9.60
CA ILE A 43 -4.07 8.65 9.73
C ILE A 43 -5.33 9.51 9.61
N ALA A 44 -6.18 9.23 8.64
CA ALA A 44 -7.42 9.97 8.42
C ALA A 44 -8.38 9.85 9.63
N GLU A 45 -8.51 8.64 10.19
CA GLU A 45 -9.29 8.40 11.39
C GLU A 45 -8.80 9.28 12.56
N GLN A 46 -7.49 9.32 12.82
CA GLN A 46 -6.93 10.13 13.90
C GLN A 46 -7.16 11.63 13.68
N TYR A 47 -7.00 12.13 12.46
CA TYR A 47 -7.27 13.54 12.17
C TYR A 47 -8.75 13.93 12.35
N ILE A 48 -9.67 13.02 12.01
CA ILE A 48 -11.11 13.26 12.20
C ILE A 48 -11.48 13.15 13.69
N ARG A 49 -11.00 12.15 14.41
CA ARG A 49 -11.24 12.00 15.85
C ARG A 49 -10.73 13.17 16.68
N THR A 50 -9.59 13.73 16.30
CA THR A 50 -9.01 14.90 16.98
C THR A 50 -9.65 16.23 16.54
N GLY A 51 -10.56 16.20 15.56
CA GLY A 51 -11.25 17.40 15.07
C GLY A 51 -10.42 18.30 14.17
N ASN A 52 -9.22 17.85 13.75
CA ASN A 52 -8.36 18.64 12.86
C ASN A 52 -8.98 18.82 11.48
N PHE A 53 -9.67 17.80 10.97
CA PHE A 53 -10.37 17.84 9.69
C PHE A 53 -11.75 17.21 9.83
N LYS A 54 -12.73 17.70 9.04
CA LYS A 54 -14.08 17.15 8.99
C LYS A 54 -14.22 16.09 7.90
N ASN A 55 -13.54 16.29 6.78
CA ASN A 55 -13.56 15.39 5.64
C ASN A 55 -12.14 15.24 5.12
N ILE A 56 -11.75 14.03 4.79
CA ILE A 56 -10.44 13.69 4.21
C ILE A 56 -10.67 12.85 2.96
N LEU A 57 -10.14 13.31 1.84
CA LEU A 57 -10.05 12.53 0.62
C LEU A 57 -8.79 11.66 0.71
N LEU A 58 -8.96 10.36 0.87
CA LEU A 58 -7.89 9.37 0.81
C LEU A 58 -7.84 8.73 -0.56
N ILE A 59 -6.67 8.75 -1.19
CA ILE A 59 -6.44 8.16 -2.51
C ILE A 59 -5.27 7.21 -2.44
N GLY A 60 -5.45 5.99 -2.98
CA GLY A 60 -4.38 5.07 -3.35
C GLY A 60 -4.25 5.06 -4.87
N ALA A 61 -3.07 5.31 -5.40
CA ALA A 61 -2.83 5.30 -6.84
C ALA A 61 -1.43 4.77 -7.16
N GLU A 62 -1.33 3.93 -8.18
CA GLU A 62 -0.07 3.34 -8.62
C GLU A 62 0.04 3.28 -10.14
N VAL A 63 1.23 3.56 -10.65
CA VAL A 63 1.64 3.36 -12.04
C VAL A 63 2.83 2.40 -12.05
N GLN A 64 2.56 1.14 -11.71
CA GLN A 64 3.59 0.10 -11.53
C GLN A 64 4.24 -0.33 -12.83
N SER A 65 3.54 -0.19 -13.96
CA SER A 65 4.04 -0.55 -15.30
C SER A 65 5.40 0.09 -15.62
N THR A 66 5.67 1.28 -15.07
CA THR A 66 6.92 2.03 -15.29
C THR A 66 8.15 1.41 -14.61
N ALA A 67 7.95 0.51 -13.65
CA ALA A 67 9.02 -0.14 -12.89
C ALA A 67 9.14 -1.64 -13.20
N MET A 68 8.40 -2.14 -14.22
CA MET A 68 8.40 -3.56 -14.57
C MET A 68 9.41 -3.86 -15.68
N ASN A 69 10.11 -4.98 -15.54
CA ASN A 69 10.84 -5.59 -16.63
C ASN A 69 9.84 -6.40 -17.48
N LEU A 70 9.48 -5.87 -18.67
CA LEU A 70 8.50 -6.47 -19.58
C LEU A 70 9.13 -7.51 -20.53
N THR A 71 10.37 -7.95 -20.28
CA THR A 71 10.99 -9.07 -20.99
C THR A 71 10.61 -10.41 -20.34
N ASP A 72 11.01 -11.51 -20.97
CA ASP A 72 10.78 -12.86 -20.43
C ASP A 72 11.43 -13.06 -19.04
N GLU A 73 12.53 -12.38 -18.77
CA GLU A 73 13.23 -12.42 -17.48
C GLU A 73 12.41 -11.80 -16.34
N GLY A 74 11.63 -10.75 -16.64
CA GLY A 74 10.78 -10.05 -15.67
C GLY A 74 9.38 -10.63 -15.51
N ARG A 75 9.01 -11.65 -16.30
CA ARG A 75 7.65 -12.18 -16.40
C ARG A 75 7.01 -12.49 -15.05
N ASP A 76 7.72 -13.18 -14.16
CA ASP A 76 7.18 -13.64 -12.87
C ASP A 76 6.76 -12.48 -11.94
N THR A 77 7.35 -11.31 -12.12
CA THR A 77 7.01 -10.09 -11.39
C THR A 77 5.99 -9.26 -12.17
N ALA A 78 6.25 -9.02 -13.45
CA ALA A 78 5.45 -8.10 -14.27
C ALA A 78 3.96 -8.49 -14.38
N ILE A 79 3.63 -9.78 -14.40
CA ILE A 79 2.24 -10.26 -14.47
C ILE A 79 1.41 -10.05 -13.19
N ILE A 80 2.06 -9.70 -12.07
CA ILE A 80 1.39 -9.54 -10.77
C ILE A 80 1.05 -8.08 -10.49
N PHE A 81 1.82 -7.15 -11.04
CA PHE A 81 1.66 -5.73 -10.80
C PHE A 81 0.90 -5.05 -11.94
N GLY A 82 0.15 -4.00 -11.60
CA GLY A 82 -0.62 -3.22 -12.57
C GLY A 82 -0.84 -1.80 -12.10
N ASP A 83 -1.36 -0.99 -13.00
CA ASP A 83 -1.70 0.42 -12.76
C ASP A 83 -3.14 0.51 -12.28
N GLY A 84 -3.41 1.40 -11.36
CA GLY A 84 -4.75 1.60 -10.86
C GLY A 84 -4.85 2.66 -9.77
N SER A 85 -6.07 3.09 -9.50
CA SER A 85 -6.37 4.01 -8.41
C SER A 85 -7.71 3.72 -7.77
N GLY A 86 -7.83 4.09 -6.51
CA GLY A 86 -9.06 4.08 -5.75
C GLY A 86 -9.07 5.20 -4.73
N ALA A 87 -10.26 5.68 -4.38
CA ALA A 87 -10.42 6.79 -3.45
C ALA A 87 -11.59 6.57 -2.51
N ALA A 88 -11.50 7.17 -1.31
CA ALA A 88 -12.57 7.23 -0.34
C ALA A 88 -12.61 8.59 0.34
N ILE A 89 -13.80 9.05 0.69
CA ILE A 89 -13.98 10.20 1.56
C ILE A 89 -14.25 9.68 2.97
N ILE A 90 -13.42 10.10 3.92
CA ILE A 90 -13.51 9.75 5.31
C ILE A 90 -14.06 10.95 6.06
N SER A 91 -15.16 10.75 6.80
CA SER A 91 -15.85 11.81 7.54
C SER A 91 -16.23 11.32 8.93
N ALA A 92 -16.47 12.26 9.86
CA ALA A 92 -17.04 11.93 11.16
C ALA A 92 -18.47 11.39 11.00
N THR A 93 -18.85 10.46 11.87
CA THR A 93 -20.20 9.96 11.99
C THR A 93 -20.62 9.90 13.47
N GLU A 94 -21.89 10.11 13.75
CA GLU A 94 -22.49 9.87 15.06
C GLU A 94 -23.10 8.47 15.17
N GLU A 95 -23.15 7.73 14.05
CA GLU A 95 -23.61 6.36 14.03
C GLU A 95 -22.57 5.42 14.67
N ASN A 96 -23.04 4.33 15.27
CA ASN A 96 -22.14 3.29 15.81
C ASN A 96 -21.54 2.43 14.68
N LYS A 97 -20.85 3.09 13.75
CA LYS A 97 -20.20 2.53 12.56
C LYS A 97 -18.88 3.25 12.29
N GLY A 98 -18.02 2.64 11.53
CA GLY A 98 -16.77 3.24 11.03
C GLY A 98 -15.54 2.35 11.26
N ILE A 99 -14.39 2.97 11.31
CA ILE A 99 -13.13 2.27 11.59
C ILE A 99 -13.10 1.95 13.08
N LEU A 100 -13.12 0.66 13.42
CA LEU A 100 -13.12 0.19 14.80
C LEU A 100 -11.71 0.22 15.38
N SER A 101 -10.73 -0.30 14.66
CA SER A 101 -9.31 -0.31 15.02
C SER A 101 -8.43 -0.42 13.79
N THR A 102 -7.15 -0.08 13.94
CA THR A 102 -6.13 -0.24 12.89
C THR A 102 -4.90 -0.93 13.47
N HIS A 103 -4.38 -1.93 12.74
CA HIS A 103 -3.27 -2.78 13.17
C HIS A 103 -2.18 -2.74 12.11
N MET A 104 -0.98 -2.29 12.48
CA MET A 104 0.09 -2.01 11.55
C MET A 104 1.40 -2.61 12.04
N HIS A 105 2.05 -3.41 11.18
CA HIS A 105 3.29 -4.09 11.49
C HIS A 105 4.33 -3.89 10.39
N SER A 106 5.61 -3.96 10.75
CA SER A 106 6.73 -3.87 9.81
C SER A 106 7.88 -4.77 10.25
N GLU A 107 8.44 -5.52 9.30
CA GLU A 107 9.61 -6.37 9.53
C GLU A 107 10.71 -6.07 8.50
N GLY A 108 11.52 -5.04 8.77
CA GLY A 108 12.56 -4.56 7.87
C GLY A 108 13.63 -5.58 7.49
N LYS A 109 13.79 -6.70 8.22
CA LYS A 109 14.72 -7.77 7.88
C LYS A 109 14.43 -8.45 6.52
N TYR A 110 13.19 -8.33 6.02
CA TYR A 110 12.74 -8.90 4.75
C TYR A 110 12.68 -7.89 3.60
N LEU A 111 13.30 -6.73 3.75
CA LEU A 111 13.22 -5.63 2.77
C LEU A 111 13.55 -6.04 1.35
N LYS A 112 14.45 -7.02 1.15
CA LYS A 112 14.89 -7.47 -0.17
C LYS A 112 14.01 -8.54 -0.81
N GLU A 113 12.97 -8.99 -0.13
CA GLU A 113 12.03 -9.97 -0.69
C GLU A 113 11.09 -9.34 -1.73
N LEU A 114 10.86 -8.02 -1.64
CA LEU A 114 10.13 -7.22 -2.63
C LEU A 114 10.65 -5.78 -2.56
N TRP A 115 11.47 -5.38 -3.53
CA TRP A 115 12.13 -4.09 -3.48
C TRP A 115 12.51 -3.54 -4.85
N LEU A 116 12.67 -2.23 -4.93
CA LEU A 116 13.22 -1.50 -6.05
C LEU A 116 14.53 -0.84 -5.58
N GLU A 117 15.64 -1.25 -6.19
CA GLU A 117 16.97 -0.83 -5.73
C GLU A 117 17.32 0.59 -6.18
N ALA A 118 16.95 0.95 -7.40
CA ALA A 118 17.24 2.25 -7.99
C ALA A 118 16.06 2.77 -8.83
N PRO A 119 15.94 4.10 -9.02
CA PRO A 119 16.79 5.14 -8.45
C PRO A 119 16.49 5.40 -6.96
N ALA A 120 17.52 5.52 -6.15
CA ALA A 120 17.38 5.75 -4.72
C ALA A 120 18.55 6.57 -4.17
N SER A 121 18.36 7.20 -2.99
CA SER A 121 19.40 8.05 -2.39
C SER A 121 20.65 7.27 -1.95
N ASN A 122 20.51 5.99 -1.65
CA ASN A 122 21.64 5.11 -1.32
C ASN A 122 22.43 4.60 -2.53
N ALA A 123 21.94 4.84 -3.74
CA ALA A 123 22.63 4.42 -4.96
C ALA A 123 23.88 5.26 -5.30
N GLY A 124 24.17 6.31 -4.51
CA GLY A 124 25.29 7.22 -4.74
C GLY A 124 24.96 8.38 -5.69
N HIS A 125 26.00 8.94 -6.32
CA HIS A 125 25.85 10.08 -7.23
C HIS A 125 26.63 9.82 -8.53
N PRO A 126 25.96 9.92 -9.70
CA PRO A 126 24.52 10.14 -9.89
C PRO A 126 23.69 8.90 -9.50
N ARG A 127 22.39 9.11 -9.19
CA ARG A 127 21.49 8.01 -8.78
C ARG A 127 21.20 6.99 -9.88
N ILE A 128 21.38 7.38 -11.12
CA ILE A 128 21.24 6.52 -12.30
C ILE A 128 22.55 6.53 -13.04
N THR A 129 23.15 5.37 -13.16
CA THR A 129 24.40 5.14 -13.93
C THR A 129 24.13 4.12 -15.00
N ARG A 130 25.08 3.96 -15.94
CA ARG A 130 25.02 2.91 -16.93
C ARG A 130 24.96 1.52 -16.29
N GLU A 131 25.75 1.31 -15.25
CA GLU A 131 25.78 0.06 -14.47
C GLU A 131 24.40 -0.25 -13.85
N VAL A 132 23.72 0.74 -13.26
CA VAL A 132 22.36 0.58 -12.69
C VAL A 132 21.40 0.05 -13.76
N LEU A 133 21.48 0.56 -14.98
CA LEU A 133 20.62 0.13 -16.09
C LEU A 133 21.01 -1.25 -16.62
N ASP A 134 22.29 -1.50 -16.80
CA ASP A 134 22.82 -2.76 -17.34
C ASP A 134 22.55 -3.94 -16.38
N GLU A 135 22.54 -3.70 -15.06
CA GLU A 135 22.20 -4.68 -14.03
C GLU A 135 20.69 -4.79 -13.72
N GLY A 136 19.86 -4.03 -14.39
CA GLY A 136 18.40 -4.05 -14.19
C GLY A 136 17.95 -3.62 -12.80
N LYS A 137 18.73 -2.77 -12.10
CA LYS A 137 18.40 -2.28 -10.76
C LYS A 137 17.21 -1.34 -10.72
N GLN A 138 16.82 -0.78 -11.87
CA GLN A 138 15.64 0.07 -12.06
C GLN A 138 14.33 -0.73 -12.14
N TYR A 139 14.38 -2.04 -12.14
CA TYR A 139 13.19 -2.89 -12.16
C TYR A 139 12.86 -3.43 -10.78
N LEU A 140 11.57 -3.53 -10.50
CA LEU A 140 11.06 -4.15 -9.27
C LEU A 140 11.47 -5.63 -9.22
N LYS A 141 12.06 -6.04 -8.12
CA LYS A 141 12.51 -7.42 -7.86
C LYS A 141 11.65 -8.04 -6.78
N MET A 142 11.23 -9.29 -6.97
CA MET A 142 10.39 -10.02 -6.02
C MET A 142 10.84 -11.48 -5.87
N ASN A 143 11.00 -11.92 -4.63
CA ASN A 143 11.06 -13.33 -4.26
C ASN A 143 9.63 -13.82 -3.98
N GLY A 144 8.90 -14.17 -5.04
CA GLY A 144 7.47 -14.50 -4.95
C GLY A 144 7.15 -15.63 -3.97
N LYS A 145 8.06 -16.60 -3.79
CA LYS A 145 7.88 -17.71 -2.85
C LYS A 145 7.89 -17.21 -1.40
N GLU A 146 8.82 -16.36 -1.03
CA GLU A 146 8.92 -15.81 0.32
C GLU A 146 7.79 -14.80 0.60
N VAL A 147 7.46 -13.94 -0.37
CA VAL A 147 6.32 -13.02 -0.27
C VAL A 147 5.02 -13.81 -0.05
N PHE A 148 4.78 -14.88 -0.80
CA PHE A 148 3.62 -15.77 -0.61
C PHE A 148 3.60 -16.39 0.79
N ARG A 149 4.72 -16.94 1.25
CA ARG A 149 4.85 -17.57 2.57
C ARG A 149 4.53 -16.57 3.70
N HIS A 150 5.05 -15.35 3.59
CA HIS A 150 4.75 -14.29 4.55
C HIS A 150 3.28 -13.89 4.51
N ALA A 151 2.71 -13.69 3.33
CA ALA A 151 1.32 -13.28 3.19
C ALA A 151 0.34 -14.27 3.85
N ILE A 152 0.47 -15.58 3.55
CA ILE A 152 -0.43 -16.59 4.13
C ILE A 152 -0.24 -16.79 5.65
N THR A 153 0.83 -16.25 6.23
CA THR A 153 1.07 -16.28 7.67
C THR A 153 0.56 -15.00 8.33
N ARG A 154 0.96 -13.84 7.80
CA ARG A 154 0.71 -12.54 8.43
C ARG A 154 -0.73 -12.06 8.29
N PHE A 155 -1.43 -12.38 7.18
CA PHE A 155 -2.84 -12.00 7.08
C PHE A 155 -3.71 -12.61 8.18
N PRO A 156 -3.68 -13.94 8.44
CA PRO A 156 -4.44 -14.50 9.55
C PRO A 156 -4.06 -13.91 10.91
N GLU A 157 -2.77 -13.67 11.15
CA GLU A 157 -2.30 -13.07 12.40
C GLU A 157 -2.92 -11.69 12.64
N VAL A 158 -2.85 -10.77 11.67
CA VAL A 158 -3.40 -9.42 11.82
C VAL A 158 -4.94 -9.41 11.84
N ILE A 159 -5.59 -10.35 11.15
CA ILE A 159 -7.04 -10.49 11.20
C ILE A 159 -7.47 -10.91 12.61
N ASN A 160 -6.83 -11.93 13.18
CA ASN A 160 -7.13 -12.37 14.54
C ASN A 160 -6.87 -11.25 15.56
N GLU A 161 -5.76 -10.52 15.44
CA GLU A 161 -5.46 -9.36 16.27
C GLU A 161 -6.59 -8.30 16.20
N ALA A 162 -7.09 -8.00 15.02
CA ALA A 162 -8.18 -7.06 14.83
C ALA A 162 -9.50 -7.56 15.42
N LEU A 163 -9.80 -8.85 15.28
CA LEU A 163 -10.99 -9.46 15.90
C LEU A 163 -10.92 -9.43 17.42
N GLU A 164 -9.80 -9.84 18.00
CA GLU A 164 -9.57 -9.83 19.44
C GLU A 164 -9.68 -8.41 20.02
N ALA A 165 -9.06 -7.42 19.37
CA ALA A 165 -9.10 -6.02 19.80
C ALA A 165 -10.51 -5.43 19.84
N ASN A 166 -11.44 -5.99 19.06
CA ASN A 166 -12.82 -5.53 18.96
C ASN A 166 -13.83 -6.48 19.61
N ASN A 167 -13.37 -7.54 20.30
CA ASN A 167 -14.22 -8.58 20.89
C ASN A 167 -15.13 -9.25 19.85
N LEU A 168 -14.63 -9.48 18.65
CA LEU A 168 -15.31 -10.12 17.52
C LEU A 168 -14.73 -11.51 17.23
N THR A 169 -15.51 -12.31 16.49
CA THR A 169 -15.07 -13.61 15.95
C THR A 169 -15.19 -13.61 14.44
N SER A 170 -14.68 -14.64 13.78
CA SER A 170 -14.80 -14.80 12.31
C SER A 170 -16.26 -14.82 11.84
N GLU A 171 -17.19 -15.28 12.68
CA GLU A 171 -18.63 -15.29 12.38
C GLU A 171 -19.26 -13.88 12.28
N ASN A 172 -18.58 -12.86 12.81
CA ASN A 172 -19.04 -11.47 12.73
C ASN A 172 -18.55 -10.76 11.46
N ILE A 173 -17.79 -11.44 10.60
CA ILE A 173 -17.27 -10.86 9.36
C ILE A 173 -18.21 -11.15 8.21
N ASP A 174 -18.89 -10.13 7.69
CA ASP A 174 -19.68 -10.23 6.47
C ASP A 174 -18.81 -10.25 5.22
N LEU A 175 -17.72 -9.49 5.20
CA LEU A 175 -16.84 -9.36 4.03
C LEU A 175 -15.39 -9.11 4.45
N LEU A 176 -14.47 -9.92 3.92
CA LEU A 176 -13.02 -9.71 4.01
C LEU A 176 -12.48 -9.18 2.69
N ILE A 177 -11.82 -8.03 2.72
CA ILE A 177 -11.18 -7.41 1.54
C ILE A 177 -9.66 -7.37 1.77
N PRO A 178 -8.93 -8.46 1.47
CA PRO A 178 -7.47 -8.46 1.57
C PRO A 178 -6.85 -7.74 0.37
N HIS A 179 -5.56 -7.42 0.45
CA HIS A 179 -4.79 -7.01 -0.72
C HIS A 179 -4.82 -8.11 -1.81
N GLN A 180 -5.23 -7.75 -3.02
CA GLN A 180 -5.53 -8.70 -4.11
C GLN A 180 -4.30 -8.98 -4.99
N ALA A 181 -3.16 -9.29 -4.39
CA ALA A 181 -1.95 -9.64 -5.13
C ALA A 181 -2.05 -10.96 -5.89
N ASN A 182 -2.72 -11.96 -5.31
CA ASN A 182 -2.82 -13.31 -5.89
C ASN A 182 -4.02 -14.04 -5.30
N LEU A 183 -4.86 -14.61 -6.17
CA LEU A 183 -6.04 -15.36 -5.76
C LEU A 183 -5.72 -16.51 -4.79
N ARG A 184 -4.57 -17.18 -4.96
CA ARG A 184 -4.15 -18.29 -4.08
C ARG A 184 -3.89 -17.81 -2.66
N ILE A 185 -3.37 -16.59 -2.47
CA ILE A 185 -3.19 -16.00 -1.13
C ILE A 185 -4.56 -15.81 -0.49
N THR A 186 -5.50 -15.17 -1.19
CA THR A 186 -6.87 -14.94 -0.68
C THR A 186 -7.55 -16.24 -0.27
N GLN A 187 -7.48 -17.28 -1.11
CA GLN A 187 -8.05 -18.61 -0.83
C GLN A 187 -7.40 -19.27 0.40
N MET A 188 -6.09 -19.14 0.56
CA MET A 188 -5.38 -19.70 1.71
C MET A 188 -5.71 -18.95 3.01
N VAL A 189 -5.86 -17.64 2.95
CA VAL A 189 -6.29 -16.83 4.09
C VAL A 189 -7.70 -17.21 4.51
N GLN A 190 -8.65 -17.26 3.56
CA GLN A 190 -10.02 -17.68 3.82
C GLN A 190 -10.09 -19.06 4.50
N LYS A 191 -9.33 -20.04 3.97
CA LYS A 191 -9.28 -21.38 4.54
C LYS A 191 -8.74 -21.44 5.98
N ARG A 192 -7.95 -20.47 6.40
CA ARG A 192 -7.38 -20.41 7.76
C ARG A 192 -8.27 -19.68 8.76
N LEU A 193 -9.27 -18.95 8.28
CA LEU A 193 -10.24 -18.23 9.10
C LEU A 193 -11.55 -19.02 9.31
N SER A 194 -11.79 -20.05 8.50
CA SER A 194 -12.89 -21.02 8.66
C SER A 194 -12.46 -22.18 9.53
#